data_714f24b5c3ae56a7f41a003976fdabdb
#
_entry.id   714f24b5c3ae56a7f41a003976fdabdb
#
_cell.length_a   1.000
_cell.length_b   1.000
_cell.length_c   1.000
_cell.angle_alpha   90.00
_cell.angle_beta   90.00
_cell.angle_gamma   90.00
#
_symmetry.space_group_name_H-M   'P 1'
#
loop_
_entity.id
_entity.type
_entity.pdbx_description
1 polymer ?
#
loop_
_entity_poly.entity_id
_entity_poly.type
_entity_poly.pdbx_seq_one_letter_code
_entity_poly.pdbx_strand_id
1 'polypeptide(L)'
;QRALNEVEEGAAAKNALKKEFDAKQKQLDARQTELKTLKDELDAQSTMMTQEKKQEKVADLQRKLMEVQQLYMTLQQDLSKREQEATAKIFEKMGLILKQMGENGSYDVILERSAAPYFNPAREVTDELVRRYNAAYGTSKKK
;
A
#
# COMPACT_ATOMS: atom_id res chain seq x y z
N GLN A 1 -2.84 -7.08 -14.87
CA GLN A 1 -3.13 -5.97 -13.91
C GLN A 1 -4.61 -5.64 -13.76
N ARG A 2 -5.41 -5.64 -14.84
CA ARG A 2 -6.86 -5.36 -14.77
C ARG A 2 -7.57 -6.30 -13.78
N ALA A 3 -7.37 -7.60 -13.91
CA ALA A 3 -7.98 -8.60 -13.02
C ALA A 3 -7.63 -8.36 -11.54
N LEU A 4 -6.39 -7.96 -11.20
CA LEU A 4 -5.96 -7.66 -9.84
C LEU A 4 -6.81 -6.54 -9.19
N ASN A 5 -7.15 -5.52 -9.96
CA ASN A 5 -7.94 -4.38 -9.47
C ASN A 5 -9.45 -4.71 -9.36
N GLU A 6 -9.93 -5.68 -10.14
CA GLU A 6 -11.35 -6.02 -10.23
C GLU A 6 -11.77 -7.17 -9.30
N VAL A 7 -10.81 -8.00 -8.82
CA VAL A 7 -11.15 -9.03 -7.83
C VAL A 7 -11.46 -8.41 -6.46
N GLU A 8 -12.45 -8.96 -5.76
CA GLU A 8 -12.90 -8.45 -4.45
C GLU A 8 -11.74 -8.40 -3.43
N GLU A 9 -10.87 -9.40 -3.41
CA GLU A 9 -9.71 -9.45 -2.52
C GLU A 9 -8.71 -8.32 -2.84
N GLY A 10 -8.50 -7.99 -4.12
CA GLY A 10 -7.65 -6.87 -4.55
C GLY A 10 -8.20 -5.51 -4.12
N ALA A 11 -9.51 -5.31 -4.32
CA ALA A 11 -10.18 -4.10 -3.87
C ALA A 11 -10.15 -3.97 -2.35
N ALA A 12 -10.37 -5.06 -1.61
CA ALA A 12 -10.30 -5.09 -0.15
C ALA A 12 -8.89 -4.79 0.36
N ALA A 13 -7.85 -5.41 -0.23
CA ALA A 13 -6.46 -5.16 0.12
C ALA A 13 -6.07 -3.69 -0.12
N LYS A 14 -6.43 -3.12 -1.26
CA LYS A 14 -6.19 -1.70 -1.58
C LYS A 14 -6.88 -0.77 -0.59
N ASN A 15 -8.13 -1.04 -0.23
CA ASN A 15 -8.85 -0.24 0.76
C ASN A 15 -8.26 -0.34 2.16
N ALA A 16 -7.79 -1.52 2.57
CA ALA A 16 -7.13 -1.72 3.85
C ALA A 16 -5.79 -0.96 3.92
N LEU A 17 -4.97 -1.08 2.88
CA LEU A 17 -3.70 -0.34 2.76
C LEU A 17 -3.92 1.17 2.77
N LYS A 18 -4.94 1.66 2.05
CA LYS A 18 -5.28 3.09 2.06
C LYS A 18 -5.66 3.59 3.45
N LYS A 19 -6.53 2.87 4.17
CA LYS A 19 -6.93 3.25 5.54
C LYS A 19 -5.73 3.30 6.49
N GLU A 20 -4.83 2.34 6.37
CA GLU A 20 -3.63 2.29 7.19
C GLU A 20 -2.67 3.44 6.84
N PHE A 21 -2.50 3.72 5.54
CA PHE A 21 -1.73 4.87 5.08
C PHE A 21 -2.29 6.18 5.64
N ASP A 22 -3.60 6.40 5.49
CA ASP A 22 -4.26 7.62 5.97
C ASP A 22 -4.10 7.80 7.49
N ALA A 23 -4.16 6.71 8.26
CA ALA A 23 -3.95 6.74 9.70
C ALA A 23 -2.50 7.09 10.08
N LYS A 24 -1.51 6.49 9.41
CA LYS A 24 -0.09 6.75 9.63
C LYS A 24 0.32 8.14 9.13
N GLN A 25 -0.27 8.60 8.02
CA GLN A 25 -0.07 9.96 7.52
C GLN A 25 -0.52 11.01 8.54
N LYS A 26 -1.69 10.81 9.16
CA LYS A 26 -2.15 11.70 10.24
C LYS A 26 -1.20 11.75 11.43
N GLN A 27 -0.60 10.60 11.80
CA GLN A 27 0.42 10.58 12.85
C GLN A 27 1.67 11.37 12.45
N LEU A 28 2.11 11.23 11.20
CA LEU A 28 3.23 11.98 10.67
C LEU A 28 2.97 13.49 10.66
N ASP A 29 1.78 13.90 10.19
CA ASP A 29 1.36 15.30 10.17
C ASP A 29 1.31 15.90 11.57
N ALA A 30 0.81 15.14 12.55
CA ALA A 30 0.82 15.57 13.97
C ALA A 30 2.25 15.78 14.49
N ARG A 31 3.17 14.85 14.20
CA ARG A 31 4.59 14.97 14.59
C ARG A 31 5.28 16.16 13.93
N GLN A 32 4.99 16.42 12.65
CA GLN A 32 5.51 17.60 11.95
C GLN A 32 4.97 18.90 12.56
N THR A 33 3.70 18.91 12.98
CA THR A 33 3.12 20.07 13.67
C THR A 33 3.77 20.31 15.02
N GLU A 34 4.00 19.25 15.82
CA GLU A 34 4.74 19.34 17.08
C GLU A 34 6.15 19.91 16.87
N LEU A 35 6.86 19.43 15.84
CA LEU A 35 8.20 19.95 15.49
C LEU A 35 8.17 21.43 15.16
N LYS A 36 7.19 21.85 14.36
CA LYS A 36 7.03 23.26 13.99
C LYS A 36 6.78 24.12 15.24
N THR A 37 5.86 23.69 16.10
CA THR A 37 5.56 24.41 17.36
C THR A 37 6.80 24.53 18.25
N LEU A 38 7.55 23.42 18.42
CA LEU A 38 8.77 23.41 19.23
C LEU A 38 9.85 24.36 18.67
N LYS A 39 9.98 24.41 17.34
CA LYS A 39 10.88 25.34 16.66
C LYS A 39 10.46 26.80 16.87
N ASP A 40 9.17 27.09 16.65
CA ASP A 40 8.63 28.45 16.81
C ASP A 40 8.78 28.92 18.26
N GLU A 41 8.55 28.07 19.26
CA GLU A 41 8.80 28.37 20.69
C GLU A 41 10.28 28.60 20.97
N LEU A 42 11.17 27.81 20.42
CA LEU A 42 12.61 27.97 20.57
C LEU A 42 13.07 29.31 20.00
N ASP A 43 12.60 29.68 18.82
CA ASP A 43 12.94 30.94 18.16
C ASP A 43 12.41 32.13 18.95
N ALA A 44 11.16 32.09 19.45
CA ALA A 44 10.53 33.14 20.21
C ALA A 44 11.18 33.37 21.59
N GLN A 45 11.63 32.31 22.26
CA GLN A 45 12.15 32.35 23.62
C GLN A 45 13.68 32.33 23.70
N SER A 46 14.38 32.26 22.58
CA SER A 46 15.84 32.04 22.50
C SER A 46 16.65 33.14 23.25
N THR A 47 16.15 34.36 23.31
CA THR A 47 16.81 35.49 23.99
C THR A 47 16.62 35.49 25.51
N MET A 48 15.58 34.79 26.01
CA MET A 48 15.25 34.70 27.43
C MET A 48 15.74 33.41 28.10
N MET A 49 16.22 32.45 27.32
CA MET A 49 16.70 31.17 27.84
C MET A 49 18.15 31.24 28.28
N THR A 50 18.48 30.42 29.30
CA THR A 50 19.88 30.12 29.61
C THR A 50 20.48 29.29 28.49
N GLN A 51 21.81 29.33 28.36
CA GLN A 51 22.52 28.58 27.31
C GLN A 51 22.25 27.05 27.40
N GLU A 52 22.20 26.52 28.62
CA GLU A 52 21.93 25.11 28.87
C GLU A 52 20.53 24.72 28.37
N LYS A 53 19.49 25.48 28.72
CA LYS A 53 18.12 25.24 28.28
C LYS A 53 17.97 25.33 26.75
N LYS A 54 18.69 26.26 26.13
CA LYS A 54 18.70 26.39 24.67
C LYS A 54 19.32 25.16 24.01
N GLN A 55 20.44 24.67 24.52
CA GLN A 55 21.10 23.47 24.03
C GLN A 55 20.21 22.23 24.19
N GLU A 56 19.54 22.08 25.34
CA GLU A 56 18.61 20.98 25.58
C GLU A 56 17.44 21.00 24.58
N LYS A 57 16.79 22.15 24.36
CA LYS A 57 15.70 22.26 23.38
C LYS A 57 16.15 22.04 21.95
N VAL A 58 17.34 22.49 21.57
CA VAL A 58 17.91 22.21 20.25
C VAL A 58 18.17 20.72 20.07
N ALA A 59 18.72 20.04 21.07
CA ALA A 59 18.95 18.60 21.02
C ALA A 59 17.64 17.81 20.92
N ASP A 60 16.58 18.22 21.65
CA ASP A 60 15.26 17.62 21.57
C ASP A 60 14.63 17.81 20.17
N LEU A 61 14.74 19.01 19.61
CA LEU A 61 14.28 19.30 18.25
C LEU A 61 14.97 18.41 17.21
N GLN A 62 16.30 18.25 17.31
CA GLN A 62 17.06 17.40 16.41
C GLN A 62 16.65 15.92 16.53
N ARG A 63 16.47 15.43 17.78
CA ARG A 63 16.00 14.07 18.01
C ARG A 63 14.63 13.83 17.38
N LYS A 64 13.66 14.72 17.65
CA LYS A 64 12.31 14.62 17.08
C LYS A 64 12.31 14.72 15.55
N LEU A 65 13.17 15.51 14.95
CA LEU A 65 13.34 15.57 13.51
C LEU A 65 13.80 14.24 12.93
N MET A 66 14.78 13.58 13.56
CA MET A 66 15.24 12.26 13.15
C MET A 66 14.15 11.21 13.31
N GLU A 67 13.36 11.25 14.39
CA GLU A 67 12.22 10.35 14.61
C GLU A 67 11.17 10.49 13.49
N VAL A 68 10.84 11.72 13.06
CA VAL A 68 9.90 11.98 11.96
C VAL A 68 10.45 11.44 10.63
N GLN A 69 11.73 11.66 10.35
CA GLN A 69 12.37 11.12 9.15
C GLN A 69 12.36 9.59 9.14
N GLN A 70 12.68 8.97 10.28
CA GLN A 70 12.64 7.52 10.41
C GLN A 70 11.23 6.96 10.24
N LEU A 71 10.24 7.61 10.87
CA LEU A 71 8.83 7.22 10.72
C LEU A 71 8.38 7.28 9.25
N TYR A 72 8.76 8.34 8.53
CA TYR A 72 8.44 8.48 7.10
C TYR A 72 9.04 7.35 6.26
N MET A 73 10.34 7.06 6.45
CA MET A 73 11.00 5.98 5.71
C MET A 73 10.39 4.61 6.03
N THR A 74 10.12 4.34 7.31
CA THR A 74 9.48 3.09 7.73
C THR A 74 8.09 2.95 7.11
N LEU A 75 7.30 4.02 7.09
CA LEU A 75 5.98 4.02 6.46
C LEU A 75 6.05 3.66 4.98
N GLN A 76 6.98 4.25 4.24
CA GLN A 76 7.18 3.97 2.82
C GLN A 76 7.55 2.50 2.57
N GLN A 77 8.48 1.98 3.36
CA GLN A 77 8.92 0.58 3.25
C GLN A 77 7.81 -0.41 3.59
N ASP A 78 7.11 -0.18 4.70
CA ASP A 78 6.02 -1.05 5.15
C ASP A 78 4.89 -1.12 4.11
N LEU A 79 4.50 0.03 3.54
CA LEU A 79 3.47 0.07 2.51
C LEU A 79 3.87 -0.69 1.26
N SER A 80 5.09 -0.44 0.75
CA SER A 80 5.61 -1.14 -0.44
C SER A 80 5.66 -2.66 -0.22
N LYS A 81 6.16 -3.09 0.95
CA LYS A 81 6.22 -4.50 1.31
C LYS A 81 4.83 -5.15 1.35
N ARG A 82 3.87 -4.51 2.02
CA ARG A 82 2.50 -5.06 2.15
C ARG A 82 1.76 -5.09 0.82
N GLU A 83 1.96 -4.08 -0.03
CA GLU A 83 1.42 -4.07 -1.39
C GLU A 83 1.96 -5.23 -2.22
N GLN A 84 3.28 -5.47 -2.16
CA GLN A 84 3.91 -6.59 -2.85
C GLN A 84 3.40 -7.93 -2.32
N GLU A 85 3.30 -8.13 -1.00
CA GLU A 85 2.81 -9.36 -0.40
C GLU A 85 1.34 -9.64 -0.76
N ALA A 86 0.48 -8.61 -0.71
CA ALA A 86 -0.92 -8.75 -1.09
C ALA A 86 -1.07 -9.11 -2.57
N THR A 87 -0.31 -8.41 -3.43
CA THR A 87 -0.30 -8.64 -4.87
C THR A 87 0.20 -10.05 -5.21
N ALA A 88 1.30 -10.50 -4.60
CA ALA A 88 1.85 -11.83 -4.83
C ALA A 88 0.85 -12.94 -4.48
N LYS A 89 0.17 -12.85 -3.34
CA LYS A 89 -0.87 -13.81 -2.93
C LYS A 89 -2.03 -13.88 -3.92
N ILE A 90 -2.46 -12.74 -4.43
CA ILE A 90 -3.54 -12.69 -5.41
C ILE A 90 -3.09 -13.30 -6.73
N PHE A 91 -1.88 -13.02 -7.20
CA PHE A 91 -1.33 -13.62 -8.42
C PHE A 91 -1.15 -15.13 -8.31
N GLU A 92 -0.70 -15.63 -7.17
CA GLU A 92 -0.61 -17.08 -6.92
C GLU A 92 -1.99 -17.75 -7.08
N LYS A 93 -3.01 -17.21 -6.44
CA LYS A 93 -4.39 -17.70 -6.56
C LYS A 93 -4.94 -17.57 -7.99
N MET A 94 -4.65 -16.48 -8.69
CA MET A 94 -5.01 -16.31 -10.10
C MET A 94 -4.36 -17.38 -10.97
N GLY A 95 -3.09 -17.70 -10.71
CA GLY A 95 -2.38 -18.77 -11.41
C GLY A 95 -3.09 -20.12 -11.28
N LEU A 96 -3.60 -20.45 -10.08
CA LEU A 96 -4.39 -21.67 -9.87
C LEU A 96 -5.70 -21.67 -10.69
N ILE A 97 -6.41 -20.55 -10.73
CA ILE A 97 -7.63 -20.42 -11.54
C ILE A 97 -7.32 -20.53 -13.03
N LEU A 98 -6.26 -19.86 -13.51
CA LEU A 98 -5.84 -19.92 -14.91
C LEU A 98 -5.47 -21.36 -15.33
N LYS A 99 -4.77 -22.09 -14.44
CA LYS A 99 -4.46 -23.50 -14.66
C LYS A 99 -5.74 -24.34 -14.81
N GLN A 100 -6.70 -24.17 -13.91
CA GLN A 100 -8.00 -24.87 -14.00
C GLN A 100 -8.77 -24.50 -15.28
N MET A 101 -8.70 -23.25 -15.74
CA MET A 101 -9.32 -22.82 -16.99
C MET A 101 -8.71 -23.53 -18.21
N GLY A 102 -7.39 -23.72 -18.23
CA GLY A 102 -6.69 -24.48 -19.27
C GLY A 102 -7.01 -25.96 -19.22
N GLU A 103 -6.93 -26.60 -18.04
CA GLU A 103 -7.18 -28.05 -17.86
C GLU A 103 -8.61 -28.48 -18.24
N ASN A 104 -9.59 -27.58 -18.10
CA ASN A 104 -10.96 -27.83 -18.52
C ASN A 104 -11.15 -27.82 -20.05
N GLY A 105 -10.08 -27.77 -20.85
CA GLY A 105 -10.11 -27.88 -22.30
C GLY A 105 -10.69 -26.71 -23.06
N SER A 106 -10.87 -25.55 -22.37
CA SER A 106 -11.44 -24.36 -23.00
C SER A 106 -10.40 -23.51 -23.73
N TYR A 107 -9.10 -23.70 -23.42
CA TYR A 107 -8.02 -22.84 -23.92
C TYR A 107 -6.73 -23.65 -24.10
N ASP A 108 -6.10 -23.55 -25.25
CA ASP A 108 -4.78 -24.16 -25.53
C ASP A 108 -3.66 -23.31 -24.86
N VAL A 109 -3.85 -22.00 -24.85
CA VAL A 109 -2.91 -21.03 -24.22
C VAL A 109 -3.71 -19.85 -23.67
N ILE A 110 -3.32 -19.38 -22.50
CA ILE A 110 -3.78 -18.11 -21.91
C ILE A 110 -2.55 -17.23 -21.70
N LEU A 111 -2.54 -16.05 -22.32
CA LEU A 111 -1.43 -15.10 -22.27
C LEU A 111 -1.86 -13.81 -21.58
N GLU A 112 -0.90 -13.13 -20.94
CA GLU A 112 -1.10 -11.78 -20.53
C GLU A 112 -1.23 -10.86 -21.74
N ARG A 113 -2.11 -9.86 -21.68
CA ARG A 113 -2.37 -8.93 -22.77
C ARG A 113 -1.10 -8.25 -23.30
N SER A 114 -0.17 -7.92 -22.39
CA SER A 114 1.13 -7.32 -22.74
C SER A 114 2.01 -8.20 -23.60
N ALA A 115 1.82 -9.53 -23.53
CA ALA A 115 2.56 -10.51 -24.31
C ALA A 115 1.94 -10.79 -25.70
N ALA A 116 0.76 -10.23 -25.98
CA ALA A 116 0.06 -10.42 -27.25
C ALA A 116 0.01 -9.11 -28.03
N PRO A 117 0.84 -8.93 -29.10
CA PRO A 117 0.79 -7.71 -29.95
C PRO A 117 -0.58 -7.47 -30.60
N TYR A 118 -1.31 -8.55 -30.87
CA TYR A 118 -2.67 -8.54 -31.36
C TYR A 118 -3.46 -9.68 -30.73
N PHE A 119 -4.72 -9.42 -30.40
CA PHE A 119 -5.69 -10.44 -30.01
C PHE A 119 -7.11 -10.03 -30.41
N ASN A 120 -7.95 -11.00 -30.66
CA ASN A 120 -9.37 -10.75 -30.89
C ASN A 120 -10.06 -10.44 -29.55
N PRO A 121 -10.73 -9.28 -29.36
CA PRO A 121 -11.40 -8.94 -28.09
C PRO A 121 -12.42 -9.99 -27.63
N ALA A 122 -13.04 -10.72 -28.52
CA ALA A 122 -13.95 -11.83 -28.18
C ALA A 122 -13.25 -13.02 -27.48
N ARG A 123 -11.92 -13.05 -27.47
CA ARG A 123 -11.09 -14.05 -26.78
C ARG A 123 -10.53 -13.56 -25.46
N GLU A 124 -10.88 -12.37 -25.01
CA GLU A 124 -10.47 -11.88 -23.70
C GLU A 124 -11.19 -12.66 -22.61
N VAL A 125 -10.41 -13.20 -21.66
CA VAL A 125 -10.92 -14.05 -20.56
C VAL A 125 -10.77 -13.42 -19.19
N THR A 126 -10.41 -12.13 -19.13
CA THR A 126 -10.19 -11.43 -17.87
C THR A 126 -11.45 -11.41 -16.99
N ASP A 127 -12.63 -11.15 -17.58
CA ASP A 127 -13.88 -11.12 -16.83
C ASP A 127 -14.27 -12.52 -16.30
N GLU A 128 -13.96 -13.57 -17.05
CA GLU A 128 -14.17 -14.94 -16.60
C GLU A 128 -13.21 -15.28 -15.44
N LEU A 129 -11.95 -14.90 -15.55
CA LEU A 129 -10.95 -15.05 -14.48
C LEU A 129 -11.42 -14.35 -13.19
N VAL A 130 -11.84 -13.10 -13.30
CA VAL A 130 -12.36 -12.32 -12.15
C VAL A 130 -13.57 -12.99 -11.51
N ARG A 131 -14.52 -13.43 -12.31
CA ARG A 131 -15.73 -14.13 -11.82
C ARG A 131 -15.37 -15.43 -11.10
N ARG A 132 -14.50 -16.27 -11.68
CA ARG A 132 -14.06 -17.53 -11.07
C ARG A 132 -13.24 -17.28 -9.80
N TYR A 133 -12.38 -16.29 -9.82
CA TYR A 133 -11.61 -15.88 -8.66
C TYR A 133 -12.53 -15.47 -7.51
N ASN A 134 -13.48 -14.56 -7.74
CA ASN A 134 -14.42 -14.10 -6.73
C ASN A 134 -15.34 -15.25 -6.24
N ALA A 135 -15.69 -16.18 -7.10
CA ALA A 135 -16.42 -17.38 -6.70
C ALA A 135 -15.62 -18.29 -5.76
N ALA A 136 -14.30 -18.39 -5.94
CA ALA A 136 -13.42 -19.23 -5.13
C ALA A 136 -12.93 -18.54 -3.86
N TYR A 137 -12.55 -17.26 -3.96
CA TYR A 137 -11.83 -16.50 -2.94
C TYR A 137 -12.50 -15.18 -2.51
N GLY A 138 -13.67 -14.85 -3.07
CA GLY A 138 -14.39 -13.62 -2.75
C GLY A 138 -14.78 -13.53 -1.27
N THR A 139 -14.84 -12.31 -0.78
CA THR A 139 -15.15 -12.00 0.64
C THR A 139 -16.60 -12.26 0.98
N SER A 140 -17.50 -12.36 -0.01
CA SER A 140 -18.94 -12.58 0.15
C SER A 140 -19.33 -13.97 0.68
N LYS A 141 -18.39 -14.92 0.80
CA LYS A 141 -18.65 -16.29 1.32
C LYS A 141 -18.42 -16.47 2.81
N LYS A 142 -18.11 -15.42 3.57
CA LYS A 142 -18.09 -15.49 5.05
C LYS A 142 -19.46 -15.07 5.61
N LYS A 143 -20.45 -15.93 5.45
CA LYS A 143 -21.61 -15.99 6.34
C LYS A 143 -21.64 -17.33 7.04
#